data_ee975f287b687e718f988d3a06642ad5
#
_entry.id   ee975f287b687e718f988d3a06642ad5
#
_cell.length_a   1.000
_cell.length_b   1.000
_cell.length_c   1.000
_cell.angle_alpha   90.00
_cell.angle_beta   90.00
_cell.angle_gamma   90.00
#
_symmetry.space_group_name_H-M   'P 1'
#
loop_
_entity.id
_entity.type
_entity.pdbx_description
1 polymer ?
#
loop_
_entity_poly.entity_id
_entity_poly.type
_entity_poly.pdbx_seq_one_letter_code
_entity_poly.pdbx_strand_id
1 'polypeptide(L)'
;MAAENNYRNWALTCGSAAMVLTTAGLAFWWWKSMDYVTTDDARIKAEIVSVSSEIQGKIESLTKEEGDEVNRGEIVARLDSREAQIQLQQAQAQLDGARSRRQQAENEVTYHIERYRGELPKADAALAGYRHNLEDAQALTEKTTADWKRTKALFERNLISAQELAHADIAMRQAEAKLHALREKIKEGEAMLELVRISGREVAIKEANLNVRNAEERRAEADLADLKRKLELMTIVSPVRGMVAKKNARPGEVIQPGQPIFMLVDASRFWVEANVEETEIRFVKPGSRVTIRVDSYPGRDFLGKVTEVGEATVSEFSLFSPQKLTGQFIKSTQRLPVKISVANPDSLLKVGMLAVVWIEKDGR
;
A
#
# COMPACT_ATOMS: atom_id res chain seq x y z
N MET A 1 -63.97 48.26 -66.72
CA MET A 1 -64.12 48.48 -65.26
C MET A 1 -64.32 47.22 -64.44
N ALA A 2 -64.65 46.06 -65.01
CA ALA A 2 -64.82 44.82 -64.19
C ALA A 2 -63.53 44.00 -63.90
N ALA A 3 -62.43 44.16 -64.68
CA ALA A 3 -61.19 43.39 -64.57
C ALA A 3 -60.24 43.94 -63.51
N GLU A 4 -60.23 45.23 -63.22
CA GLU A 4 -59.34 45.87 -62.25
C GLU A 4 -59.71 45.52 -60.74
N ASN A 5 -60.97 45.27 -60.51
CA ASN A 5 -61.45 44.98 -59.15
C ASN A 5 -61.12 43.53 -58.70
N ASN A 6 -60.93 42.60 -59.65
CA ASN A 6 -60.58 41.21 -59.33
C ASN A 6 -59.11 41.06 -58.94
N TYR A 7 -58.17 41.80 -59.55
CA TYR A 7 -56.74 41.76 -59.16
C TYR A 7 -56.51 42.40 -57.78
N ARG A 8 -57.24 43.48 -57.45
CA ARG A 8 -57.15 44.14 -56.15
C ARG A 8 -57.67 43.25 -54.98
N ASN A 9 -58.75 42.54 -55.26
CA ASN A 9 -59.28 41.58 -54.25
C ASN A 9 -58.39 40.36 -54.14
N TRP A 10 -57.80 39.86 -55.26
CA TRP A 10 -56.84 38.72 -55.21
C TRP A 10 -55.52 39.14 -54.57
N ALA A 11 -54.99 40.34 -54.81
CA ALA A 11 -53.81 40.84 -54.08
C ALA A 11 -54.06 41.05 -52.57
N LEU A 12 -55.26 41.49 -52.20
CA LEU A 12 -55.66 41.66 -50.80
C LEU A 12 -55.81 40.28 -50.07
N THR A 13 -56.35 39.27 -50.76
CA THR A 13 -56.49 37.92 -50.23
C THR A 13 -55.15 37.18 -50.15
N CYS A 14 -54.27 37.35 -51.14
CA CYS A 14 -52.89 36.80 -51.05
C CYS A 14 -52.07 37.50 -49.95
N GLY A 15 -52.20 38.83 -49.86
CA GLY A 15 -51.51 39.59 -48.76
C GLY A 15 -51.98 39.22 -47.37
N SER A 16 -53.29 39.03 -47.16
CA SER A 16 -53.82 38.56 -45.87
C SER A 16 -53.42 37.11 -45.53
N ALA A 17 -53.40 36.20 -46.54
CA ALA A 17 -52.92 34.82 -46.33
C ALA A 17 -51.41 34.77 -45.99
N ALA A 18 -50.58 35.57 -46.67
CA ALA A 18 -49.16 35.70 -46.36
C ALA A 18 -48.93 36.26 -44.94
N MET A 19 -49.73 37.25 -44.54
CA MET A 19 -49.65 37.83 -43.21
C MET A 19 -50.06 36.80 -42.07
N VAL A 20 -51.09 36.00 -42.34
CA VAL A 20 -51.53 34.92 -41.43
C VAL A 20 -50.46 33.83 -41.32
N LEU A 21 -49.83 33.46 -42.47
CA LEU A 21 -48.77 32.48 -42.45
C LEU A 21 -47.50 32.95 -41.70
N THR A 22 -47.15 34.25 -41.89
CA THR A 22 -46.01 34.84 -41.18
C THR A 22 -46.28 34.98 -39.66
N THR A 23 -47.48 35.43 -39.28
CA THR A 23 -47.89 35.50 -37.86
C THR A 23 -48.04 34.13 -37.23
N ALA A 24 -48.54 33.12 -37.91
CA ALA A 24 -48.59 31.75 -37.46
C ALA A 24 -47.19 31.15 -37.33
N GLY A 25 -46.27 31.41 -38.25
CA GLY A 25 -44.89 31.01 -38.21
C GLY A 25 -44.12 31.64 -37.04
N LEU A 26 -44.32 32.94 -36.80
CA LEU A 26 -43.76 33.67 -35.66
C LEU A 26 -44.35 33.17 -34.31
N ALA A 27 -45.64 32.93 -34.25
CA ALA A 27 -46.30 32.38 -33.09
C ALA A 27 -45.84 30.94 -32.76
N PHE A 28 -45.65 30.10 -33.81
CA PHE A 28 -45.10 28.75 -33.66
C PHE A 28 -43.63 28.77 -33.24
N TRP A 29 -42.84 29.68 -33.81
CA TRP A 29 -41.43 29.87 -33.39
C TRP A 29 -41.33 30.38 -31.96
N TRP A 30 -42.17 31.34 -31.58
CA TRP A 30 -42.26 31.87 -30.21
C TRP A 30 -42.73 30.84 -29.23
N TRP A 31 -43.72 29.99 -29.57
CA TRP A 31 -44.20 28.90 -28.76
C TRP A 31 -43.11 27.82 -28.54
N LYS A 32 -42.37 27.46 -29.58
CA LYS A 32 -41.27 26.51 -29.53
C LYS A 32 -40.09 27.04 -28.72
N SER A 33 -39.82 28.34 -28.70
CA SER A 33 -38.77 28.94 -27.88
C SER A 33 -39.09 28.94 -26.36
N MET A 34 -40.38 28.78 -25.98
CA MET A 34 -40.81 28.69 -24.58
C MET A 34 -40.50 27.33 -23.91
N ASP A 35 -40.13 26.32 -24.70
CA ASP A 35 -39.91 24.97 -24.21
C ASP A 35 -38.44 24.76 -23.70
N TYR A 36 -37.59 25.75 -23.78
CA TYR A 36 -36.19 25.66 -23.38
C TYR A 36 -35.82 26.75 -22.37
N VAL A 37 -34.95 26.32 -21.41
CA VAL A 37 -34.17 27.25 -20.58
C VAL A 37 -32.86 27.47 -21.30
N THR A 38 -32.54 28.74 -21.61
CA THR A 38 -31.32 29.07 -22.36
C THR A 38 -30.38 29.93 -21.53
N THR A 39 -29.10 29.55 -21.50
CA THR A 39 -28.06 30.39 -20.89
C THR A 39 -26.82 30.42 -21.79
N ASP A 40 -26.22 31.61 -21.87
CA ASP A 40 -24.94 31.90 -22.56
C ASP A 40 -23.75 31.86 -21.57
N ASP A 41 -24.03 31.79 -20.26
CA ASP A 41 -23.00 31.66 -19.26
C ASP A 41 -22.75 30.17 -18.95
N ALA A 42 -22.19 29.47 -19.93
CA ALA A 42 -21.81 28.09 -19.80
C ALA A 42 -20.35 27.89 -20.24
N ARG A 43 -19.63 27.05 -19.48
CA ARG A 43 -18.21 26.76 -19.71
C ARG A 43 -17.95 25.28 -19.71
N ILE A 44 -17.05 24.83 -20.59
CA ILE A 44 -16.55 23.48 -20.57
C ILE A 44 -15.53 23.35 -19.45
N LYS A 45 -15.77 22.40 -18.57
CA LYS A 45 -14.86 21.99 -17.49
C LYS A 45 -14.45 20.53 -17.65
N ALA A 46 -13.32 20.17 -17.06
CA ALA A 46 -12.88 18.80 -16.91
C ALA A 46 -12.19 18.63 -15.57
N GLU A 47 -12.02 17.41 -15.16
CA GLU A 47 -11.24 17.10 -13.96
C GLU A 47 -9.76 17.37 -14.24
N ILE A 48 -9.16 18.22 -13.40
CA ILE A 48 -7.74 18.54 -13.46
C ILE A 48 -7.04 17.74 -12.38
N VAL A 49 -6.14 16.84 -12.81
CA VAL A 49 -5.34 16.00 -11.92
C VAL A 49 -3.94 16.58 -11.82
N SER A 50 -3.52 16.92 -10.61
CA SER A 50 -2.16 17.37 -10.35
C SER A 50 -1.24 16.17 -10.18
N VAL A 51 -0.20 16.08 -11.00
CA VAL A 51 0.87 15.08 -10.85
C VAL A 51 2.02 15.73 -10.09
N SER A 52 2.29 15.22 -8.90
CA SER A 52 3.35 15.69 -7.99
C SER A 52 4.28 14.55 -7.60
N SER A 53 5.46 14.90 -7.07
CA SER A 53 6.36 13.92 -6.46
C SER A 53 5.95 13.60 -5.04
N GLU A 54 6.08 12.34 -4.63
CA GLU A 54 5.92 11.92 -3.23
C GLU A 54 7.21 12.11 -2.41
N ILE A 55 8.34 12.29 -3.09
CA ILE A 55 9.66 12.44 -2.47
C ILE A 55 10.36 13.70 -2.98
N GLN A 56 11.30 14.21 -2.19
CA GLN A 56 12.19 15.27 -2.63
C GLN A 56 13.22 14.74 -3.61
N GLY A 57 13.50 15.48 -4.68
CA GLY A 57 14.56 15.12 -5.63
C GLY A 57 14.78 16.17 -6.70
N LYS A 58 15.92 16.09 -7.36
CA LYS A 58 16.25 16.92 -8.53
C LYS A 58 15.64 16.26 -9.78
N ILE A 59 14.91 17.02 -10.58
CA ILE A 59 14.40 16.55 -11.87
C ILE A 59 15.56 16.31 -12.84
N GLU A 60 15.70 15.06 -13.27
CA GLU A 60 16.64 14.67 -14.32
C GLU A 60 16.07 14.99 -15.70
N SER A 61 14.83 14.57 -15.94
CA SER A 61 14.16 14.78 -17.23
C SER A 61 12.64 14.84 -17.07
N LEU A 62 12.03 15.61 -17.96
CA LEU A 62 10.59 15.64 -18.21
C LEU A 62 10.36 15.07 -19.60
N THR A 63 9.47 14.11 -19.75
CA THR A 63 9.25 13.39 -21.02
C THR A 63 8.10 13.99 -21.82
N LYS A 64 7.36 14.95 -21.25
CA LYS A 64 6.16 15.55 -21.84
C LYS A 64 6.24 17.07 -21.81
N GLU A 65 5.62 17.68 -22.82
CA GLU A 65 5.42 19.13 -22.92
C GLU A 65 3.93 19.49 -22.80
N GLU A 66 3.64 20.79 -22.67
CA GLU A 66 2.26 21.28 -22.65
C GLU A 66 1.55 20.97 -23.98
N GLY A 67 0.37 20.38 -23.91
CA GLY A 67 -0.40 19.93 -25.05
C GLY A 67 -0.20 18.47 -25.45
N ASP A 68 0.76 17.75 -24.85
CA ASP A 68 0.99 16.34 -25.13
C ASP A 68 -0.10 15.45 -24.51
N GLU A 69 -0.45 14.38 -25.22
CA GLU A 69 -1.27 13.31 -24.65
C GLU A 69 -0.42 12.39 -23.78
N VAL A 70 -1.01 11.94 -22.67
CA VAL A 70 -0.44 10.97 -21.75
C VAL A 70 -1.43 9.85 -21.47
N ASN A 71 -0.92 8.63 -21.38
CA ASN A 71 -1.69 7.47 -20.95
C ASN A 71 -1.49 7.21 -19.46
N ARG A 72 -2.47 6.53 -18.84
CA ARG A 72 -2.33 6.10 -17.46
C ARG A 72 -1.13 5.15 -17.30
N GLY A 73 -0.28 5.42 -16.30
CA GLY A 73 0.95 4.66 -16.05
C GLY A 73 2.15 5.05 -16.93
N GLU A 74 1.98 6.02 -17.86
CA GLU A 74 3.08 6.52 -18.68
C GLU A 74 4.00 7.41 -17.87
N ILE A 75 5.32 7.26 -18.06
CA ILE A 75 6.33 8.04 -17.35
C ILE A 75 6.30 9.47 -17.85
N VAL A 76 6.10 10.43 -16.95
CA VAL A 76 6.05 11.86 -17.26
C VAL A 76 7.27 12.63 -16.75
N ALA A 77 7.91 12.14 -15.67
CA ALA A 77 9.12 12.73 -15.13
C ALA A 77 10.03 11.67 -14.51
N ARG A 78 11.32 11.97 -14.47
CA ARG A 78 12.33 11.18 -13.75
C ARG A 78 13.15 12.10 -12.84
N LEU A 79 13.36 11.66 -11.62
CA LEU A 79 14.26 12.28 -10.68
C LEU A 79 15.66 11.65 -10.80
N ASP A 80 16.68 12.38 -10.40
CA ASP A 80 18.07 11.86 -10.35
C ASP A 80 18.17 10.74 -9.32
N SER A 81 18.35 9.53 -9.82
CA SER A 81 18.36 8.30 -9.02
C SER A 81 19.75 7.77 -8.67
N ARG A 82 20.82 8.44 -9.06
CA ARG A 82 22.20 7.94 -8.90
C ARG A 82 22.54 7.66 -7.45
N GLU A 83 22.24 8.58 -6.56
CA GLU A 83 22.49 8.40 -5.11
C GLU A 83 21.64 7.26 -4.53
N ALA A 84 20.37 7.18 -4.90
CA ALA A 84 19.47 6.10 -4.45
C ALA A 84 19.93 4.72 -4.94
N GLN A 85 20.49 4.63 -6.16
CA GLN A 85 21.06 3.39 -6.68
C GLN A 85 22.28 2.94 -5.89
N ILE A 86 23.17 3.86 -5.50
CA ILE A 86 24.33 3.56 -4.65
C ILE A 86 23.84 3.06 -3.28
N GLN A 87 22.89 3.74 -2.66
CA GLN A 87 22.32 3.34 -1.38
C GLN A 87 21.64 1.96 -1.46
N LEU A 88 20.94 1.67 -2.56
CA LEU A 88 20.33 0.37 -2.81
C LEU A 88 21.40 -0.74 -2.87
N GLN A 89 22.50 -0.50 -3.58
CA GLN A 89 23.61 -1.45 -3.67
C GLN A 89 24.27 -1.69 -2.29
N GLN A 90 24.43 -0.65 -1.49
CA GLN A 90 24.94 -0.75 -0.12
C GLN A 90 24.01 -1.57 0.78
N ALA A 91 22.69 -1.31 0.71
CA ALA A 91 21.69 -2.07 1.48
C ALA A 91 21.64 -3.54 1.05
N GLN A 92 21.80 -3.83 -0.25
CA GLN A 92 21.91 -5.20 -0.75
C GLN A 92 23.12 -5.92 -0.14
N ALA A 93 24.28 -5.28 -0.13
CA ALA A 93 25.51 -5.84 0.48
C ALA A 93 25.36 -6.04 2.00
N GLN A 94 24.64 -5.14 2.69
CA GLN A 94 24.32 -5.29 4.12
C GLN A 94 23.42 -6.50 4.39
N LEU A 95 22.39 -6.70 3.56
CA LEU A 95 21.52 -7.87 3.64
C LEU A 95 22.29 -9.17 3.42
N ASP A 96 23.15 -9.22 2.40
CA ASP A 96 23.96 -10.41 2.11
C ASP A 96 24.92 -10.71 3.27
N GLY A 97 25.50 -9.68 3.89
CA GLY A 97 26.29 -9.80 5.12
C GLY A 97 25.48 -10.30 6.33
N ALA A 98 24.26 -9.81 6.50
CA ALA A 98 23.35 -10.28 7.56
C ALA A 98 22.95 -11.75 7.36
N ARG A 99 22.65 -12.16 6.14
CA ARG A 99 22.36 -13.56 5.76
C ARG A 99 23.51 -14.49 6.06
N SER A 100 24.73 -14.08 5.73
CA SER A 100 25.95 -14.86 6.01
C SER A 100 26.14 -15.06 7.53
N ARG A 101 25.95 -14.00 8.34
CA ARG A 101 26.02 -14.09 9.81
C ARG A 101 24.94 -14.98 10.41
N ARG A 102 23.72 -14.91 9.89
CA ARG A 102 22.63 -15.80 10.32
C ARG A 102 22.96 -17.25 9.99
N GLN A 103 23.45 -17.54 8.78
CA GLN A 103 23.83 -18.89 8.36
C GLN A 103 24.96 -19.45 9.23
N GLN A 104 25.94 -18.61 9.57
CA GLN A 104 27.01 -19.00 10.49
C GLN A 104 26.45 -19.37 11.88
N ALA A 105 25.56 -18.53 12.44
CA ALA A 105 24.93 -18.80 13.73
C ALA A 105 24.06 -20.08 13.69
N GLU A 106 23.37 -20.34 12.60
CA GLU A 106 22.57 -21.56 12.39
C GLU A 106 23.47 -22.83 12.38
N ASN A 107 24.60 -22.75 11.69
CA ASN A 107 25.59 -23.85 11.68
C ASN A 107 26.18 -24.08 13.07
N GLU A 108 26.45 -23.01 13.85
CA GLU A 108 26.91 -23.14 15.23
C GLU A 108 25.87 -23.83 16.12
N VAL A 109 24.59 -23.44 16.02
CA VAL A 109 23.49 -24.11 16.75
C VAL A 109 23.44 -25.59 16.40
N THR A 110 23.44 -25.89 15.11
CA THR A 110 23.40 -27.29 14.63
C THR A 110 24.56 -28.09 15.18
N TYR A 111 25.79 -27.58 15.10
CA TYR A 111 26.98 -28.25 15.66
C TYR A 111 26.84 -28.53 17.15
N HIS A 112 26.41 -27.54 17.95
CA HIS A 112 26.25 -27.75 19.41
C HIS A 112 25.13 -28.74 19.75
N ILE A 113 24.02 -28.74 18.97
CA ILE A 113 22.94 -29.72 19.14
C ILE A 113 23.44 -31.14 18.84
N GLU A 114 24.13 -31.33 17.73
CA GLU A 114 24.64 -32.65 17.32
C GLU A 114 25.68 -33.19 18.35
N ARG A 115 26.57 -32.32 18.81
CA ARG A 115 27.54 -32.65 19.86
C ARG A 115 26.84 -33.07 21.14
N TYR A 116 25.90 -32.30 21.63
CA TYR A 116 25.13 -32.60 22.85
C TYR A 116 24.37 -33.92 22.71
N ARG A 117 23.70 -34.15 21.55
CA ARG A 117 22.99 -35.40 21.25
C ARG A 117 23.92 -36.62 21.20
N GLY A 118 25.15 -36.43 20.78
CA GLY A 118 26.14 -37.50 20.73
C GLY A 118 26.80 -37.81 22.09
N GLU A 119 27.04 -36.78 22.91
CA GLU A 119 27.74 -36.93 24.22
C GLU A 119 26.82 -37.39 25.34
N LEU A 120 25.59 -36.94 25.40
CA LEU A 120 24.63 -37.25 26.47
C LEU A 120 24.39 -38.76 26.62
N PRO A 121 24.02 -39.53 25.62
CA PRO A 121 23.78 -40.97 25.77
C PRO A 121 25.05 -41.73 26.09
N LYS A 122 26.23 -41.28 25.71
CA LYS A 122 27.51 -41.89 26.07
C LYS A 122 27.81 -41.73 27.55
N ALA A 123 27.59 -40.52 28.12
CA ALA A 123 27.78 -40.24 29.52
C ALA A 123 26.75 -41.01 30.37
N ASP A 124 25.49 -41.06 29.95
CA ASP A 124 24.43 -41.84 30.62
C ASP A 124 24.77 -43.36 30.63
N ALA A 125 25.18 -43.90 29.48
CA ALA A 125 25.54 -45.32 29.39
C ALA A 125 26.76 -45.69 30.24
N ALA A 126 27.79 -44.81 30.29
CA ALA A 126 28.95 -44.99 31.15
C ALA A 126 28.56 -45.00 32.64
N LEU A 127 27.72 -44.05 33.07
CA LEU A 127 27.22 -43.98 34.43
C LEU A 127 26.36 -45.21 34.81
N ALA A 128 25.50 -45.67 33.91
CA ALA A 128 24.70 -46.88 34.09
C ALA A 128 25.61 -48.11 34.24
N GLY A 129 26.70 -48.25 33.46
CA GLY A 129 27.69 -49.29 33.58
C GLY A 129 28.41 -49.26 34.96
N TYR A 130 28.77 -48.07 35.44
CA TYR A 130 29.38 -47.94 36.79
C TYR A 130 28.41 -48.34 37.91
N ARG A 131 27.13 -47.99 37.79
CA ARG A 131 26.08 -48.37 38.74
C ARG A 131 25.86 -49.88 38.79
N HIS A 132 25.85 -50.54 37.65
CA HIS A 132 25.76 -52.01 37.59
C HIS A 132 26.97 -52.68 38.24
N ASN A 133 28.18 -52.19 37.92
CA ASN A 133 29.40 -52.72 38.56
C ASN A 133 29.43 -52.47 40.05
N LEU A 134 28.82 -51.38 40.57
CA LEU A 134 28.68 -51.11 41.98
C LEU A 134 27.78 -52.15 42.65
N GLU A 135 26.66 -52.49 42.05
CA GLU A 135 25.73 -53.52 42.52
C GLU A 135 26.45 -54.89 42.70
N ASP A 136 27.22 -55.30 41.70
CA ASP A 136 28.05 -56.52 41.77
C ASP A 136 29.07 -56.43 42.87
N ALA A 137 29.75 -55.32 43.06
CA ALA A 137 30.73 -55.13 44.08
C ALA A 137 30.10 -55.08 45.51
N GLN A 138 28.88 -54.57 45.63
CA GLN A 138 28.10 -54.61 46.86
C GLN A 138 27.78 -56.05 47.26
N ALA A 139 27.26 -56.85 46.36
CA ALA A 139 26.95 -58.26 46.56
C ALA A 139 28.20 -59.08 46.94
N LEU A 140 29.34 -58.82 46.26
CA LEU A 140 30.61 -59.45 46.58
C LEU A 140 31.10 -59.09 48.02
N THR A 141 31.02 -57.81 48.41
CA THR A 141 31.41 -57.27 49.68
C THR A 141 30.55 -57.91 50.82
N GLU A 142 29.26 -58.01 50.61
CA GLU A 142 28.31 -58.61 51.49
C GLU A 142 28.68 -60.13 51.74
N LYS A 143 28.91 -60.84 50.67
CA LYS A 143 29.34 -62.23 50.74
C LYS A 143 30.65 -62.40 51.46
N THR A 144 31.71 -61.68 51.10
CA THR A 144 33.03 -61.81 51.70
C THR A 144 33.03 -61.40 53.21
N THR A 145 32.21 -60.39 53.55
CA THR A 145 32.00 -59.96 54.92
C THR A 145 31.32 -61.06 55.77
N ALA A 146 30.29 -61.69 55.21
CA ALA A 146 29.60 -62.81 55.85
C ALA A 146 30.54 -63.99 56.02
N ASP A 147 31.35 -64.35 55.04
CA ASP A 147 32.34 -65.43 55.11
C ASP A 147 33.44 -65.09 56.15
N TRP A 148 33.94 -63.87 56.16
CA TRP A 148 34.91 -63.45 57.22
C TRP A 148 34.33 -63.56 58.63
N LYS A 149 33.08 -63.09 58.82
CA LYS A 149 32.42 -63.23 60.18
C LYS A 149 32.30 -64.68 60.57
N ARG A 150 31.91 -65.55 59.67
CA ARG A 150 31.80 -66.98 59.92
C ARG A 150 33.17 -67.62 60.27
N THR A 151 34.18 -67.30 59.44
CA THR A 151 35.56 -67.81 59.62
C THR A 151 36.14 -67.28 60.96
N LYS A 152 35.93 -66.04 61.32
CA LYS A 152 36.34 -65.47 62.60
C LYS A 152 35.72 -66.23 63.79
N ALA A 153 34.40 -66.52 63.73
CA ALA A 153 33.72 -67.28 64.81
C ALA A 153 34.24 -68.73 64.95
N LEU A 154 34.65 -69.36 63.85
CA LEU A 154 35.27 -70.67 63.88
C LEU A 154 36.71 -70.63 64.45
N PHE A 155 37.49 -69.57 64.12
CA PHE A 155 38.84 -69.37 64.71
C PHE A 155 38.79 -69.14 66.22
N GLU A 156 37.85 -68.32 66.67
CA GLU A 156 37.64 -68.08 68.10
C GLU A 156 37.33 -69.36 68.88
N ARG A 157 36.79 -70.39 68.17
CA ARG A 157 36.54 -71.73 68.74
C ARG A 157 37.69 -72.70 68.50
N ASN A 158 38.86 -72.23 67.98
CA ASN A 158 40.02 -73.02 67.61
C ASN A 158 39.76 -74.15 66.60
N LEU A 159 38.79 -73.96 65.68
CA LEU A 159 38.38 -74.95 64.64
C LEU A 159 39.11 -74.79 63.35
N ILE A 160 39.79 -73.65 63.10
CA ILE A 160 40.52 -73.34 61.86
C ILE A 160 41.88 -72.70 62.15
N SER A 161 42.76 -72.59 61.13
CA SER A 161 44.09 -72.01 61.19
C SER A 161 44.08 -70.50 61.16
N ALA A 162 45.10 -69.79 61.68
CA ALA A 162 45.28 -68.33 61.55
C ALA A 162 45.46 -67.91 60.07
N GLN A 163 45.99 -68.79 59.25
CA GLN A 163 46.17 -68.55 57.83
C GLN A 163 44.81 -68.45 57.09
N GLU A 164 43.85 -69.32 57.42
CA GLU A 164 42.49 -69.28 56.86
C GLU A 164 41.73 -68.00 57.23
N LEU A 165 41.87 -67.53 58.49
CA LEU A 165 41.32 -66.25 58.93
C LEU A 165 41.96 -65.08 58.13
N ALA A 166 43.31 -65.10 57.97
CA ALA A 166 44.01 -64.06 57.23
C ALA A 166 43.58 -63.97 55.77
N HIS A 167 43.36 -65.15 55.16
CA HIS A 167 42.80 -65.18 53.76
C HIS A 167 41.42 -64.58 53.68
N ALA A 168 40.52 -64.87 54.63
CA ALA A 168 39.17 -64.29 54.61
C ALA A 168 39.20 -62.75 54.88
N ASP A 169 40.10 -62.28 55.76
CA ASP A 169 40.31 -60.87 56.05
C ASP A 169 40.83 -60.10 54.81
N ILE A 170 41.81 -60.64 54.11
CA ILE A 170 42.33 -60.08 52.87
C ILE A 170 41.23 -60.01 51.79
N ALA A 171 40.42 -61.05 51.61
CA ALA A 171 39.32 -61.11 50.63
C ALA A 171 38.27 -60.05 50.94
N MET A 172 37.89 -59.88 52.18
CA MET A 172 36.94 -58.85 52.66
C MET A 172 37.50 -57.44 52.38
N ARG A 173 38.74 -57.14 52.76
CA ARG A 173 39.34 -55.80 52.49
C ARG A 173 39.50 -55.50 51.03
N GLN A 174 39.83 -56.50 50.23
CA GLN A 174 39.88 -56.32 48.76
C GLN A 174 38.50 -55.98 48.14
N ALA A 175 37.43 -56.64 48.60
CA ALA A 175 36.08 -56.33 48.19
C ALA A 175 35.64 -54.94 48.62
N GLU A 176 35.92 -54.53 49.87
CA GLU A 176 35.66 -53.17 50.39
C GLU A 176 36.41 -52.10 49.57
N ALA A 177 37.69 -52.31 49.27
CA ALA A 177 38.51 -51.40 48.50
C ALA A 177 37.94 -51.23 47.05
N LYS A 178 37.48 -52.34 46.42
CA LYS A 178 36.85 -52.33 45.14
C LYS A 178 35.51 -51.55 45.14
N LEU A 179 34.72 -51.79 46.21
CA LEU A 179 33.44 -51.07 46.38
C LEU A 179 33.68 -49.56 46.54
N HIS A 180 34.67 -49.14 47.30
CA HIS A 180 35.04 -47.76 47.50
C HIS A 180 35.51 -47.13 46.16
N ALA A 181 36.36 -47.79 45.39
CA ALA A 181 36.84 -47.32 44.10
C ALA A 181 35.70 -47.13 43.09
N LEU A 182 34.69 -48.00 43.08
CA LEU A 182 33.51 -47.86 42.21
C LEU A 182 32.60 -46.73 42.65
N ARG A 183 32.45 -46.44 43.93
CA ARG A 183 31.71 -45.25 44.40
C ARG A 183 32.35 -43.97 43.94
N GLU A 184 33.70 -43.88 43.98
CA GLU A 184 34.39 -42.70 43.46
C GLU A 184 34.22 -42.58 41.91
N LYS A 185 34.25 -43.71 41.19
CA LYS A 185 33.96 -43.70 39.74
C LYS A 185 32.54 -43.26 39.39
N ILE A 186 31.56 -43.57 40.21
CA ILE A 186 30.19 -43.05 40.03
C ILE A 186 30.16 -41.54 40.19
N LYS A 187 30.83 -41.00 41.23
CA LYS A 187 30.92 -39.53 41.41
C LYS A 187 31.60 -38.86 40.22
N GLU A 188 32.65 -39.45 39.68
CA GLU A 188 33.31 -38.98 38.45
C GLU A 188 32.36 -39.02 37.27
N GLY A 189 31.60 -40.12 37.09
CA GLY A 189 30.58 -40.25 36.03
C GLY A 189 29.42 -39.24 36.17
N GLU A 190 28.95 -39.00 37.38
CA GLU A 190 27.93 -37.99 37.69
C GLU A 190 28.41 -36.57 37.36
N ALA A 191 29.67 -36.24 37.72
CA ALA A 191 30.28 -34.96 37.39
C ALA A 191 30.42 -34.79 35.88
N MET A 192 30.82 -35.86 35.17
CA MET A 192 30.90 -35.82 33.68
C MET A 192 29.53 -35.63 33.02
N LEU A 193 28.50 -36.33 33.54
CA LEU A 193 27.11 -36.14 33.03
C LEU A 193 26.63 -34.71 33.26
N GLU A 194 26.95 -34.09 34.41
CA GLU A 194 26.57 -32.70 34.68
C GLU A 194 27.30 -31.73 33.72
N LEU A 195 28.59 -31.97 33.40
CA LEU A 195 29.31 -31.18 32.40
C LEU A 195 28.64 -31.26 31.01
N VAL A 196 28.18 -32.46 30.60
CA VAL A 196 27.43 -32.62 29.35
C VAL A 196 26.08 -31.89 29.41
N ARG A 197 25.38 -31.91 30.55
CA ARG A 197 24.14 -31.15 30.72
C ARG A 197 24.36 -29.63 30.65
N ILE A 198 25.47 -29.15 31.20
CA ILE A 198 25.87 -27.74 31.08
C ILE A 198 26.09 -27.37 29.60
N SER A 199 26.72 -28.24 28.81
CA SER A 199 26.88 -28.01 27.36
C SER A 199 25.54 -27.92 26.64
N GLY A 200 24.50 -28.60 27.13
CA GLY A 200 23.12 -28.43 26.64
C GLY A 200 22.54 -27.02 26.86
N ARG A 201 22.97 -26.31 27.93
CA ARG A 201 22.57 -24.89 28.13
C ARG A 201 23.25 -23.93 27.14
N GLU A 202 24.44 -24.30 26.66
CA GLU A 202 25.11 -23.53 25.60
C GLU A 202 24.29 -23.52 24.30
N VAL A 203 23.55 -24.61 24.01
CA VAL A 203 22.64 -24.66 22.85
C VAL A 203 21.60 -23.53 22.93
N ALA A 204 20.96 -23.35 24.10
CA ALA A 204 19.96 -22.28 24.27
C ALA A 204 20.56 -20.87 24.08
N ILE A 205 21.82 -20.67 24.50
CA ILE A 205 22.54 -19.40 24.29
C ILE A 205 22.80 -19.18 22.80
N LYS A 206 23.21 -20.24 22.08
CA LYS A 206 23.42 -20.16 20.61
C LYS A 206 22.11 -19.94 19.85
N GLU A 207 21.01 -20.58 20.27
CA GLU A 207 19.67 -20.34 19.73
C GLU A 207 19.22 -18.88 19.96
N ALA A 208 19.47 -18.32 21.14
CA ALA A 208 19.19 -16.91 21.41
C ALA A 208 20.01 -15.98 20.49
N ASN A 209 21.28 -16.30 20.25
CA ASN A 209 22.11 -15.55 19.29
C ASN A 209 21.57 -15.68 17.86
N LEU A 210 21.15 -16.88 17.42
CA LEU A 210 20.52 -17.07 16.12
C LEU A 210 19.26 -16.21 15.97
N ASN A 211 18.44 -16.10 17.02
CA ASN A 211 17.26 -15.23 17.00
C ASN A 211 17.62 -13.74 16.82
N VAL A 212 18.73 -13.28 17.41
CA VAL A 212 19.26 -11.93 17.17
C VAL A 212 19.67 -11.76 15.71
N ARG A 213 20.38 -12.73 15.14
CA ARG A 213 20.79 -12.67 13.71
C ARG A 213 19.60 -12.71 12.76
N ASN A 214 18.56 -13.46 13.07
CA ASN A 214 17.29 -13.46 12.33
C ASN A 214 16.61 -12.07 12.36
N ALA A 215 16.69 -11.37 13.50
CA ALA A 215 16.15 -10.02 13.62
C ALA A 215 16.99 -9.00 12.81
N GLU A 216 18.32 -9.13 12.79
CA GLU A 216 19.21 -8.31 11.98
C GLU A 216 18.96 -8.50 10.48
N GLU A 217 18.75 -9.73 10.00
CA GLU A 217 18.42 -10.02 8.59
C GLU A 217 17.09 -9.36 8.22
N ARG A 218 16.02 -9.55 9.02
CA ARG A 218 14.71 -8.91 8.77
C ARG A 218 14.80 -7.39 8.72
N ARG A 219 15.63 -6.78 9.56
CA ARG A 219 15.85 -5.34 9.52
C ARG A 219 16.52 -4.92 8.21
N ALA A 220 17.57 -5.62 7.80
CA ALA A 220 18.25 -5.32 6.53
C ALA A 220 17.34 -5.54 5.31
N GLU A 221 16.44 -6.53 5.36
CA GLU A 221 15.40 -6.74 4.32
C GLU A 221 14.42 -5.57 4.25
N ALA A 222 13.97 -5.06 5.40
CA ALA A 222 13.07 -3.92 5.47
C ALA A 222 13.75 -2.64 4.95
N ASP A 223 15.00 -2.40 5.31
CA ASP A 223 15.79 -1.26 4.84
C ASP A 223 15.97 -1.32 3.31
N LEU A 224 16.25 -2.50 2.76
CA LEU A 224 16.34 -2.71 1.30
C LEU A 224 15.00 -2.47 0.60
N ALA A 225 13.89 -2.94 1.18
CA ALA A 225 12.54 -2.73 0.63
C ALA A 225 12.16 -1.25 0.59
N ASP A 226 12.51 -0.48 1.64
CA ASP A 226 12.27 0.97 1.69
C ASP A 226 13.05 1.70 0.60
N LEU A 227 14.32 1.36 0.40
CA LEU A 227 15.15 1.97 -0.65
C LEU A 227 14.66 1.60 -2.07
N LYS A 228 14.17 0.37 -2.29
CA LYS A 228 13.54 -0.02 -3.55
C LYS A 228 12.30 0.83 -3.84
N ARG A 229 11.43 1.00 -2.85
CA ARG A 229 10.25 1.85 -2.97
C ARG A 229 10.64 3.30 -3.26
N LYS A 230 11.64 3.86 -2.57
CA LYS A 230 12.14 5.21 -2.85
C LYS A 230 12.64 5.35 -4.29
N LEU A 231 13.33 4.34 -4.81
CA LEU A 231 13.78 4.34 -6.20
C LEU A 231 12.62 4.28 -7.20
N GLU A 232 11.58 3.51 -6.91
CA GLU A 232 10.35 3.47 -7.73
C GLU A 232 9.66 4.84 -7.76
N LEU A 233 9.57 5.52 -6.61
CA LEU A 233 8.97 6.85 -6.50
C LEU A 233 9.77 7.95 -7.23
N MET A 234 11.01 7.69 -7.62
CA MET A 234 11.79 8.59 -8.47
C MET A 234 11.34 8.59 -9.93
N THR A 235 10.52 7.62 -10.32
CA THR A 235 9.89 7.57 -11.64
C THR A 235 8.44 7.99 -11.49
N ILE A 236 8.10 9.18 -11.96
CA ILE A 236 6.77 9.77 -11.80
C ILE A 236 5.94 9.40 -13.01
N VAL A 237 4.78 8.77 -12.76
CA VAL A 237 3.87 8.30 -13.80
C VAL A 237 2.53 9.04 -13.76
N SER A 238 1.86 9.10 -14.89
CA SER A 238 0.52 9.68 -14.97
C SER A 238 -0.53 8.77 -14.31
N PRO A 239 -1.36 9.27 -13.37
CA PRO A 239 -2.44 8.51 -12.77
C PRO A 239 -3.66 8.35 -13.68
N VAL A 240 -3.80 9.18 -14.73
CA VAL A 240 -4.94 9.22 -15.65
C VAL A 240 -4.49 9.25 -17.10
N ARG A 241 -5.41 8.92 -18.02
CA ARG A 241 -5.25 9.24 -19.44
C ARG A 241 -5.77 10.64 -19.69
N GLY A 242 -4.97 11.50 -20.29
CA GLY A 242 -5.38 12.88 -20.53
C GLY A 242 -4.37 13.67 -21.34
N MET A 243 -4.46 14.99 -21.23
CA MET A 243 -3.58 15.94 -21.89
C MET A 243 -2.86 16.81 -20.85
N VAL A 244 -1.59 17.11 -21.07
CA VAL A 244 -0.84 18.05 -20.24
C VAL A 244 -1.36 19.46 -20.45
N ALA A 245 -2.07 19.99 -19.44
CA ALA A 245 -2.58 21.36 -19.49
C ALA A 245 -1.52 22.38 -19.12
N LYS A 246 -0.65 22.04 -18.15
CA LYS A 246 0.40 22.94 -17.68
C LYS A 246 1.59 22.17 -17.13
N LYS A 247 2.79 22.65 -17.42
CA LYS A 247 4.05 22.20 -16.88
C LYS A 247 4.55 23.22 -15.83
N ASN A 248 4.61 22.82 -14.56
CA ASN A 248 4.95 23.71 -13.46
C ASN A 248 6.42 23.61 -13.02
N ALA A 249 7.17 22.61 -13.51
CA ALA A 249 8.56 22.36 -13.13
C ALA A 249 9.48 22.25 -14.36
N ARG A 250 10.77 22.40 -14.16
CA ARG A 250 11.80 22.37 -15.20
C ARG A 250 12.87 21.33 -14.91
N PRO A 251 13.50 20.74 -15.94
CA PRO A 251 14.69 19.89 -15.72
C PRO A 251 15.77 20.63 -14.95
N GLY A 252 16.39 19.94 -13.99
CA GLY A 252 17.42 20.51 -13.11
C GLY A 252 16.86 21.17 -11.83
N GLU A 253 15.57 21.41 -11.72
CA GLU A 253 14.90 21.95 -10.53
C GLU A 253 14.82 20.89 -9.42
N VAL A 254 14.92 21.32 -8.16
CA VAL A 254 14.71 20.47 -6.99
C VAL A 254 13.27 20.65 -6.50
N ILE A 255 12.52 19.56 -6.49
CA ILE A 255 11.11 19.56 -6.08
C ILE A 255 10.94 18.99 -4.68
N GLN A 256 9.89 19.44 -4.01
CA GLN A 256 9.48 18.97 -2.69
C GLN A 256 8.28 18.00 -2.81
N PRO A 257 8.07 17.13 -1.81
CA PRO A 257 6.88 16.29 -1.76
C PRO A 257 5.59 17.12 -1.87
N GLY A 258 4.67 16.70 -2.74
CA GLY A 258 3.41 17.39 -2.99
C GLY A 258 3.51 18.58 -3.97
N GLN A 259 4.71 18.99 -4.38
CA GLN A 259 4.87 20.05 -5.38
C GLN A 259 4.41 19.56 -6.76
N PRO A 260 3.44 20.27 -7.42
CA PRO A 260 2.93 19.85 -8.72
C PRO A 260 3.99 20.03 -9.82
N ILE A 261 4.19 18.99 -10.59
CA ILE A 261 5.08 18.97 -11.77
C ILE A 261 4.27 19.23 -13.03
N PHE A 262 3.15 18.50 -13.17
CA PHE A 262 2.21 18.65 -14.28
C PHE A 262 0.78 18.80 -13.76
N MET A 263 -0.03 19.54 -14.51
CA MET A 263 -1.49 19.54 -14.40
C MET A 263 -2.06 18.86 -15.62
N LEU A 264 -2.76 17.76 -15.44
CA LEU A 264 -3.36 16.97 -16.50
C LEU A 264 -4.87 17.20 -16.52
N VAL A 265 -5.43 17.30 -17.72
CA VAL A 265 -6.88 17.26 -17.95
C VAL A 265 -7.25 15.81 -18.25
N ASP A 266 -8.12 15.21 -17.41
CA ASP A 266 -8.62 13.86 -17.65
C ASP A 266 -9.51 13.84 -18.90
N ALA A 267 -9.10 13.08 -19.91
CA ALA A 267 -9.82 12.96 -21.18
C ALA A 267 -11.20 12.29 -21.06
N SER A 268 -11.47 11.58 -19.96
CA SER A 268 -12.72 10.84 -19.75
C SER A 268 -13.80 11.64 -19.03
N ARG A 269 -13.46 12.75 -18.40
CA ARG A 269 -14.33 13.48 -17.48
C ARG A 269 -14.51 14.93 -17.86
N PHE A 270 -15.31 15.15 -18.92
CA PHE A 270 -15.76 16.48 -19.34
C PHE A 270 -17.20 16.74 -18.90
N TRP A 271 -17.49 17.97 -18.53
CA TRP A 271 -18.84 18.45 -18.31
C TRP A 271 -18.96 19.91 -18.73
N VAL A 272 -20.18 20.37 -18.93
CA VAL A 272 -20.48 21.78 -19.07
C VAL A 272 -21.08 22.27 -17.76
N GLU A 273 -20.52 23.32 -17.22
CA GLU A 273 -21.09 24.04 -16.09
C GLU A 273 -21.83 25.25 -16.65
N ALA A 274 -23.14 25.21 -16.54
CA ALA A 274 -24.03 26.27 -17.05
C ALA A 274 -24.67 27.02 -15.88
N ASN A 275 -24.55 28.31 -15.84
CA ASN A 275 -25.15 29.16 -14.82
C ASN A 275 -26.55 29.56 -15.22
N VAL A 276 -27.58 28.93 -14.65
CA VAL A 276 -28.98 29.16 -14.94
C VAL A 276 -29.58 30.17 -13.96
N GLU A 277 -30.43 31.05 -14.42
CA GLU A 277 -31.11 32.03 -13.57
C GLU A 277 -32.06 31.36 -12.57
N GLU A 278 -32.08 31.87 -11.33
CA GLU A 278 -32.94 31.37 -10.25
C GLU A 278 -34.40 31.30 -10.63
N THR A 279 -34.87 32.21 -11.46
CA THR A 279 -36.25 32.28 -11.98
C THR A 279 -36.64 31.10 -12.86
N GLU A 280 -35.65 30.49 -13.52
CA GLU A 280 -35.85 29.38 -14.46
C GLU A 280 -35.44 28.02 -13.94
N ILE A 281 -34.66 27.95 -12.84
CA ILE A 281 -34.11 26.71 -12.29
C ILE A 281 -35.16 25.66 -11.92
N ARG A 282 -36.40 26.11 -11.57
CA ARG A 282 -37.54 25.22 -11.25
C ARG A 282 -37.94 24.28 -12.42
N PHE A 283 -37.57 24.63 -13.63
CA PHE A 283 -37.86 23.86 -14.86
C PHE A 283 -36.70 22.92 -15.23
N VAL A 284 -35.55 22.98 -14.55
CA VAL A 284 -34.38 22.17 -14.83
C VAL A 284 -34.27 21.06 -13.78
N LYS A 285 -34.27 19.81 -14.25
CA LYS A 285 -34.13 18.64 -13.38
C LYS A 285 -33.00 17.74 -13.84
N PRO A 286 -32.40 16.96 -12.93
CA PRO A 286 -31.49 15.88 -13.32
C PRO A 286 -32.16 14.96 -14.35
N GLY A 287 -31.46 14.69 -15.46
CA GLY A 287 -31.98 13.91 -16.58
C GLY A 287 -32.52 14.74 -17.78
N SER A 288 -32.79 16.03 -17.58
CA SER A 288 -33.22 16.90 -18.69
C SER A 288 -32.22 16.89 -19.85
N ARG A 289 -32.71 16.83 -21.07
CA ARG A 289 -31.86 16.85 -22.27
C ARG A 289 -31.33 18.27 -22.51
N VAL A 290 -30.08 18.34 -22.95
CA VAL A 290 -29.43 19.62 -23.23
C VAL A 290 -28.78 19.58 -24.60
N THR A 291 -29.01 20.63 -25.37
CA THR A 291 -28.25 20.92 -26.58
C THR A 291 -27.20 21.97 -26.25
N ILE A 292 -25.94 21.67 -26.54
CA ILE A 292 -24.79 22.50 -26.24
C ILE A 292 -24.17 22.95 -27.54
N ARG A 293 -24.00 24.24 -27.74
CA ARG A 293 -23.28 24.82 -28.88
C ARG A 293 -22.06 25.56 -28.35
N VAL A 294 -20.89 25.12 -28.78
CA VAL A 294 -19.63 25.73 -28.40
C VAL A 294 -19.24 26.79 -29.41
N ASP A 295 -18.86 27.98 -28.94
CA ASP A 295 -18.54 29.11 -29.77
C ASP A 295 -17.42 28.84 -30.78
N SER A 296 -16.46 28.00 -30.40
CA SER A 296 -15.33 27.60 -31.24
C SER A 296 -15.73 26.69 -32.42
N TYR A 297 -16.93 26.08 -32.38
CA TYR A 297 -17.40 25.14 -33.44
C TYR A 297 -18.80 25.51 -33.89
N PRO A 298 -18.94 26.64 -34.63
CA PRO A 298 -20.25 27.08 -35.09
C PRO A 298 -20.86 26.05 -36.06
N GLY A 299 -22.13 25.70 -35.80
CA GLY A 299 -22.87 24.72 -36.62
C GLY A 299 -22.74 23.26 -36.15
N ARG A 300 -22.03 22.99 -35.06
CA ARG A 300 -21.98 21.67 -34.45
C ARG A 300 -22.63 21.70 -33.05
N ASP A 301 -23.71 20.95 -32.91
CA ASP A 301 -24.40 20.80 -31.65
C ASP A 301 -23.93 19.53 -30.93
N PHE A 302 -23.63 19.66 -29.67
CA PHE A 302 -23.28 18.55 -28.79
C PHE A 302 -24.48 18.23 -27.89
N LEU A 303 -24.79 16.96 -27.74
CA LEU A 303 -25.88 16.51 -26.87
C LEU A 303 -25.37 16.19 -25.51
N GLY A 304 -26.10 16.63 -24.47
CA GLY A 304 -25.80 16.39 -23.10
C GLY A 304 -27.06 16.08 -22.28
N LYS A 305 -26.83 15.78 -20.98
CA LYS A 305 -27.92 15.64 -20.00
C LYS A 305 -27.51 16.33 -18.71
N VAL A 306 -28.48 16.96 -18.05
CA VAL A 306 -28.29 17.51 -16.70
C VAL A 306 -27.98 16.35 -15.76
N THR A 307 -26.85 16.42 -15.10
CA THR A 307 -26.45 15.45 -14.08
C THR A 307 -26.73 15.93 -12.66
N GLU A 308 -26.55 17.23 -12.44
CA GLU A 308 -26.68 17.83 -11.12
C GLU A 308 -27.12 19.28 -11.24
N VAL A 309 -27.95 19.73 -10.33
CA VAL A 309 -28.36 21.14 -10.16
C VAL A 309 -27.77 21.59 -8.83
N GLY A 310 -26.99 22.67 -8.83
CA GLY A 310 -26.36 23.19 -7.63
C GLY A 310 -27.39 23.68 -6.58
N GLU A 311 -27.08 23.43 -5.32
CA GLU A 311 -27.97 23.84 -4.20
C GLU A 311 -27.68 25.27 -3.72
N ALA A 312 -26.63 25.92 -4.21
CA ALA A 312 -26.22 27.26 -3.82
C ALA A 312 -25.90 28.12 -5.03
N THR A 313 -26.15 29.42 -4.92
CA THR A 313 -25.88 30.38 -6.00
C THR A 313 -24.38 30.66 -6.13
N VAL A 314 -23.94 30.99 -7.34
CA VAL A 314 -22.53 31.29 -7.65
C VAL A 314 -22.02 32.48 -6.82
N SER A 315 -22.89 33.44 -6.49
CA SER A 315 -22.52 34.61 -5.70
C SER A 315 -22.19 34.34 -4.24
N GLU A 316 -22.72 33.24 -3.66
CA GLU A 316 -22.42 32.89 -2.25
C GLU A 316 -20.96 32.48 -2.06
N PHE A 317 -20.35 31.85 -3.05
CA PHE A 317 -18.93 31.44 -3.04
C PHE A 317 -17.98 32.48 -3.63
N SER A 318 -18.50 33.65 -4.06
CA SER A 318 -17.64 34.72 -4.59
C SER A 318 -16.94 35.47 -3.47
N LEU A 319 -15.61 35.55 -3.54
CA LEU A 319 -14.77 36.32 -2.61
C LEU A 319 -15.06 37.84 -2.69
N PHE A 320 -15.60 38.31 -3.82
CA PHE A 320 -15.95 39.72 -4.08
C PHE A 320 -17.45 39.85 -4.39
N SER A 321 -18.29 39.88 -3.37
CA SER A 321 -19.70 40.24 -3.54
C SER A 321 -19.84 41.77 -3.64
N PRO A 322 -20.39 42.33 -4.73
CA PRO A 322 -20.60 43.77 -4.90
C PRO A 322 -21.45 44.40 -3.78
N GLN A 323 -22.31 43.62 -3.17
CA GLN A 323 -23.20 44.03 -2.06
C GLN A 323 -22.46 44.40 -0.77
N LYS A 324 -21.24 43.88 -0.56
CA LYS A 324 -20.45 44.19 0.65
C LYS A 324 -19.68 45.51 0.56
N LEU A 325 -19.56 46.11 -0.61
CA LEU A 325 -18.74 47.29 -0.83
C LEU A 325 -19.51 48.64 -0.79
N THR A 326 -20.82 48.63 -1.04
CA THR A 326 -21.58 49.91 -1.22
C THR A 326 -22.71 50.13 -0.23
N GLY A 327 -23.05 49.14 0.62
CA GLY A 327 -24.15 49.27 1.60
C GLY A 327 -25.56 49.45 1.00
N GLN A 328 -25.71 49.42 -0.33
CA GLN A 328 -26.97 49.46 -1.02
C GLN A 328 -27.40 48.06 -1.46
N PHE A 329 -28.60 47.66 -1.09
CA PHE A 329 -29.18 46.38 -1.49
C PHE A 329 -29.76 46.52 -2.89
N ILE A 330 -29.03 46.03 -3.90
CA ILE A 330 -29.53 45.89 -5.28
C ILE A 330 -29.97 44.46 -5.48
N LYS A 331 -31.25 44.20 -5.73
CA LYS A 331 -31.76 42.88 -6.07
C LYS A 331 -31.30 42.54 -7.47
N SER A 332 -30.24 41.70 -7.57
CA SER A 332 -29.79 41.12 -8.85
C SER A 332 -30.28 39.66 -8.94
N THR A 333 -30.65 39.23 -10.12
CA THR A 333 -31.03 37.85 -10.39
C THR A 333 -29.81 36.95 -10.08
N GLN A 334 -30.01 36.00 -9.20
CA GLN A 334 -28.96 35.03 -8.83
C GLN A 334 -28.91 33.92 -9.89
N ARG A 335 -27.74 33.28 -10.00
CA ARG A 335 -27.54 32.12 -10.92
C ARG A 335 -27.10 30.89 -10.13
N LEU A 336 -27.66 29.75 -10.50
CA LEU A 336 -27.29 28.45 -9.92
C LEU A 336 -26.49 27.65 -10.95
N PRO A 337 -25.39 27.00 -10.54
CA PRO A 337 -24.60 26.17 -11.43
C PRO A 337 -25.34 24.85 -11.72
N VAL A 338 -25.44 24.51 -12.98
CA VAL A 338 -26.00 23.25 -13.48
C VAL A 338 -24.91 22.48 -14.17
N LYS A 339 -24.65 21.25 -13.72
CA LYS A 339 -23.66 20.37 -14.31
C LYS A 339 -24.32 19.49 -15.37
N ILE A 340 -23.76 19.53 -16.57
CA ILE A 340 -24.30 18.85 -17.75
C ILE A 340 -23.23 17.91 -18.27
N SER A 341 -23.54 16.62 -18.37
CA SER A 341 -22.65 15.64 -19.00
C SER A 341 -22.57 15.90 -20.50
N VAL A 342 -21.36 15.84 -21.05
CA VAL A 342 -21.12 15.95 -22.47
C VAL A 342 -20.09 14.92 -22.90
N ALA A 343 -20.31 14.29 -24.06
CA ALA A 343 -19.34 13.42 -24.69
C ALA A 343 -18.35 14.22 -25.54
N ASN A 344 -17.07 13.88 -25.42
CA ASN A 344 -16.00 14.49 -26.24
C ASN A 344 -15.27 13.44 -27.09
N PRO A 345 -15.97 12.74 -28.02
CA PRO A 345 -15.40 11.61 -28.76
C PRO A 345 -14.21 11.98 -29.63
N ASP A 346 -14.21 13.21 -30.16
CA ASP A 346 -13.19 13.68 -31.09
C ASP A 346 -12.11 14.54 -30.42
N SER A 347 -12.08 14.62 -29.07
CA SER A 347 -11.18 15.49 -28.30
C SER A 347 -11.23 16.98 -28.72
N LEU A 348 -12.37 17.42 -29.24
CA LEU A 348 -12.57 18.79 -29.74
C LEU A 348 -12.80 19.79 -28.60
N LEU A 349 -13.50 19.34 -27.55
CA LEU A 349 -13.83 20.18 -26.41
C LEU A 349 -12.59 20.37 -25.53
N LYS A 350 -12.26 21.63 -25.26
CA LYS A 350 -11.16 21.99 -24.35
C LYS A 350 -11.69 22.74 -23.14
N VAL A 351 -11.03 22.58 -22.00
CA VAL A 351 -11.38 23.28 -20.77
C VAL A 351 -11.32 24.78 -20.95
N GLY A 352 -12.33 25.49 -20.45
CA GLY A 352 -12.43 26.94 -20.55
C GLY A 352 -13.16 27.46 -21.78
N MET A 353 -13.51 26.61 -22.76
CA MET A 353 -14.33 27.03 -23.89
C MET A 353 -15.71 27.49 -23.41
N LEU A 354 -16.22 28.57 -24.03
CA LEU A 354 -17.55 29.09 -23.81
C LEU A 354 -18.58 28.35 -24.67
N ALA A 355 -19.76 28.21 -24.14
CA ALA A 355 -20.88 27.56 -24.82
C ALA A 355 -22.20 28.22 -24.47
N VAL A 356 -23.14 28.07 -25.39
CA VAL A 356 -24.57 28.37 -25.17
C VAL A 356 -25.29 27.04 -25.00
N VAL A 357 -26.15 26.94 -23.99
CA VAL A 357 -26.89 25.73 -23.72
C VAL A 357 -28.39 25.97 -23.75
N TRP A 358 -29.12 25.00 -24.33
CA TRP A 358 -30.56 24.92 -24.36
C TRP A 358 -31.00 23.67 -23.60
N ILE A 359 -31.62 23.86 -22.44
CA ILE A 359 -32.10 22.80 -21.58
C ILE A 359 -33.60 22.61 -21.77
N GLU A 360 -34.03 21.40 -22.13
CA GLU A 360 -35.46 21.09 -22.24
C GLU A 360 -36.14 21.23 -20.89
N LYS A 361 -37.22 22.03 -20.80
CA LYS A 361 -38.02 22.19 -19.58
C LYS A 361 -38.73 20.89 -19.26
N ASP A 362 -38.55 20.42 -18.00
CA ASP A 362 -39.27 19.26 -17.50
C ASP A 362 -40.62 19.72 -16.91
N GLY A 363 -41.73 19.18 -17.43
CA GLY A 363 -43.04 19.39 -16.83
C GLY A 363 -44.02 20.26 -17.65
N ARG A 364 -44.35 19.83 -18.86
CA ARG A 364 -45.65 20.04 -19.49
C ARG A 364 -46.32 18.73 -19.81
#